data_2429eea2bf2f30ca176faffdc7c5df7e
#
_entry.id   2429eea2bf2f30ca176faffdc7c5df7e
#
_cell.length_a   1.000
_cell.length_b   1.000
_cell.length_c   1.000
_cell.angle_alpha   90.00
_cell.angle_beta   90.00
_cell.angle_gamma   90.00
#
_symmetry.space_group_name_H-M   'P 1'
#
loop_
_entity.id
_entity.type
_entity.pdbx_description
1 polymer ?
#
loop_
_entity_poly.entity_id
_entity_poly.type
_entity_poly.pdbx_seq_one_letter_code
_entity_poly.pdbx_strand_id
1 'polypeptide(L)'
;MVKAGGYGHGAVPVAHAALEGGATRLAVATLEEAAQLRGLVEPERILVMGGLLPAQAGLAAASGCAVAVSTRELAEALARSETQVPVHLKIDTGMGRFGCAPEDAPALAQQIDESPGTRLAGTWTHFAKAESDAAATRRQFEVFLDTVSRFEVSPGIRHACNSAGARLHPDFALDGVRCGISIYGCEWPGTKPALSLRATVTHLKTVEKGATVGYGSLWRAEATARVATVAIGYADGVSRARAGTGDLLVRGRRAPLIGMVSMDAITLDVTDVPGVQIGDTATLIGQDGGEVITAEEVAGWSKTISYEVLTSLGQRVERRFTSPLAGGRASAAHGGGGEG
;
A
#
# COMPACT_ATOMS: atom_id res chain seq x y z
N MET A 1 3.59 3.78 -7.07
CA MET A 1 4.05 2.69 -6.16
C MET A 1 3.00 1.61 -6.14
N VAL A 2 3.32 0.38 -6.58
CA VAL A 2 2.38 -0.75 -6.68
C VAL A 2 2.88 -2.02 -5.96
N LYS A 3 3.86 -1.85 -5.06
CA LYS A 3 4.37 -2.90 -4.18
C LYS A 3 3.31 -3.43 -3.21
N ALA A 4 3.58 -4.54 -2.54
CA ALA A 4 2.68 -5.20 -1.59
C ALA A 4 1.28 -5.45 -2.19
N GLY A 5 1.27 -6.04 -3.40
CA GLY A 5 0.01 -6.30 -4.10
C GLY A 5 -0.77 -5.03 -4.44
N GLY A 6 -0.08 -3.91 -4.81
CA GLY A 6 -0.73 -2.63 -5.01
C GLY A 6 -1.34 -2.10 -3.71
N TYR A 7 -0.58 -2.12 -2.62
CA TYR A 7 -1.08 -1.77 -1.27
C TYR A 7 -2.37 -2.54 -0.91
N GLY A 8 -2.38 -3.85 -1.21
CA GLY A 8 -3.53 -4.71 -0.93
C GLY A 8 -4.67 -4.65 -1.93
N HIS A 9 -4.63 -3.74 -2.90
CA HIS A 9 -5.69 -3.53 -3.89
C HIS A 9 -5.60 -4.49 -5.11
N GLY A 10 -4.44 -5.11 -5.34
CA GLY A 10 -4.13 -5.90 -6.52
C GLY A 10 -3.13 -5.18 -7.44
N ALA A 11 -1.91 -5.71 -7.58
CA ALA A 11 -0.81 -5.03 -8.27
C ALA A 11 -1.13 -4.70 -9.74
N VAL A 12 -1.63 -5.69 -10.50
CA VAL A 12 -1.90 -5.54 -11.94
C VAL A 12 -3.01 -4.52 -12.23
N PRO A 13 -4.21 -4.59 -11.62
CA PRO A 13 -5.25 -3.59 -11.84
C PRO A 13 -4.82 -2.17 -11.44
N VAL A 14 -4.10 -2.02 -10.32
CA VAL A 14 -3.58 -0.71 -9.90
C VAL A 14 -2.53 -0.19 -10.87
N ALA A 15 -1.65 -1.05 -11.37
CA ALA A 15 -0.64 -0.67 -12.36
C ALA A 15 -1.29 -0.12 -13.64
N HIS A 16 -2.33 -0.81 -14.16
CA HIS A 16 -3.11 -0.32 -15.30
C HIS A 16 -3.73 1.05 -15.01
N ALA A 17 -4.46 1.19 -13.91
CA ALA A 17 -5.10 2.45 -13.55
C ALA A 17 -4.08 3.60 -13.36
N ALA A 18 -2.91 3.31 -12.78
CA ALA A 18 -1.85 4.30 -12.60
C ALA A 18 -1.26 4.75 -13.94
N LEU A 19 -1.03 3.82 -14.88
CA LEU A 19 -0.54 4.14 -16.23
C LEU A 19 -1.56 4.93 -17.04
N GLU A 20 -2.83 4.55 -16.98
CA GLU A 20 -3.94 5.32 -17.58
C GLU A 20 -4.06 6.72 -16.98
N GLY A 21 -3.79 6.85 -15.67
CA GLY A 21 -3.73 8.11 -14.94
C GLY A 21 -2.47 8.96 -15.20
N GLY A 22 -1.60 8.52 -16.12
CA GLY A 22 -0.41 9.27 -16.53
C GLY A 22 0.89 8.93 -15.80
N ALA A 23 0.91 7.87 -14.98
CA ALA A 23 2.17 7.42 -14.39
C ALA A 23 3.14 6.95 -15.49
N THR A 24 4.35 7.47 -15.48
CA THR A 24 5.37 7.13 -16.48
C THR A 24 6.19 5.91 -16.10
N ARG A 25 6.25 5.58 -14.80
CA ARG A 25 7.02 4.47 -14.24
C ARG A 25 6.23 3.81 -13.11
N LEU A 26 6.50 2.53 -12.91
CA LEU A 26 5.98 1.76 -11.77
C LEU A 26 7.12 1.46 -10.79
N ALA A 27 6.80 1.29 -9.51
CA ALA A 27 7.82 0.89 -8.54
C ALA A 27 7.27 -0.14 -7.57
N VAL A 28 8.09 -1.16 -7.32
CA VAL A 28 7.80 -2.33 -6.49
C VAL A 28 8.92 -2.56 -5.48
N ALA A 29 8.76 -3.51 -4.57
CA ALA A 29 9.79 -3.82 -3.57
C ALA A 29 10.71 -4.95 -4.02
N THR A 30 10.21 -5.96 -4.75
CA THR A 30 10.96 -7.19 -5.07
C THR A 30 10.92 -7.51 -6.56
N LEU A 31 11.81 -8.41 -7.00
CA LEU A 31 11.82 -8.93 -8.37
C LEU A 31 10.58 -9.77 -8.67
N GLU A 32 10.04 -10.47 -7.69
CA GLU A 32 8.81 -11.26 -7.82
C GLU A 32 7.59 -10.36 -8.04
N GLU A 33 7.52 -9.21 -7.37
CA GLU A 33 6.48 -8.21 -7.62
C GLU A 33 6.63 -7.60 -9.01
N ALA A 34 7.87 -7.33 -9.47
CA ALA A 34 8.13 -6.84 -10.82
C ALA A 34 7.68 -7.85 -11.88
N ALA A 35 7.91 -9.14 -11.65
CA ALA A 35 7.49 -10.20 -12.56
C ALA A 35 5.97 -10.25 -12.79
N GLN A 36 5.16 -9.87 -11.79
CA GLN A 36 3.70 -9.79 -11.93
C GLN A 36 3.25 -8.67 -12.87
N LEU A 37 4.10 -7.67 -13.12
CA LEU A 37 3.81 -6.52 -13.97
C LEU A 37 4.37 -6.68 -15.39
N ARG A 38 4.94 -7.85 -15.71
CA ARG A 38 5.53 -8.13 -17.03
C ARG A 38 4.51 -7.93 -18.15
N GLY A 39 4.90 -7.20 -19.17
CA GLY A 39 4.05 -6.92 -20.34
C GLY A 39 3.10 -5.74 -20.20
N LEU A 40 3.01 -5.11 -19.02
CA LEU A 40 2.20 -3.89 -18.84
C LEU A 40 2.92 -2.63 -19.30
N VAL A 41 4.23 -2.62 -19.18
CA VAL A 41 5.12 -1.50 -19.49
C VAL A 41 6.51 -2.06 -19.80
N GLU A 42 7.35 -1.30 -20.50
CA GLU A 42 8.74 -1.67 -20.73
C GLU A 42 9.44 -1.97 -19.39
N PRO A 43 10.19 -3.08 -19.29
CA PRO A 43 10.77 -3.53 -18.01
C PRO A 43 11.58 -2.45 -17.30
N GLU A 44 12.38 -1.66 -18.02
CA GLU A 44 13.18 -0.56 -17.46
C GLU A 44 12.34 0.57 -16.82
N ARG A 45 11.05 0.62 -17.10
CA ARG A 45 10.10 1.53 -16.46
C ARG A 45 9.55 0.99 -15.13
N ILE A 46 9.92 -0.23 -14.75
CA ILE A 46 9.62 -0.82 -13.45
C ILE A 46 10.87 -0.70 -12.58
N LEU A 47 10.77 0.03 -11.47
CA LEU A 47 11.86 0.18 -10.50
C LEU A 47 11.66 -0.79 -9.32
N VAL A 48 12.60 -1.71 -9.14
CA VAL A 48 12.69 -2.56 -7.94
C VAL A 48 13.47 -1.78 -6.88
N MET A 49 12.76 -1.35 -5.82
CA MET A 49 13.30 -0.43 -4.81
C MET A 49 13.83 -1.11 -3.56
N GLY A 50 13.54 -2.39 -3.36
CA GLY A 50 14.07 -3.16 -2.24
C GLY A 50 15.57 -3.40 -2.38
N GLY A 51 16.23 -3.67 -1.25
CA GLY A 51 17.63 -4.09 -1.27
C GLY A 51 17.76 -5.48 -1.89
N LEU A 52 18.55 -5.58 -2.95
CA LEU A 52 18.94 -6.86 -3.54
C LEU A 52 20.27 -7.34 -2.97
N LEU A 53 20.42 -8.64 -2.87
CA LEU A 53 21.71 -9.26 -2.55
C LEU A 53 22.55 -9.40 -3.83
N PRO A 54 23.89 -9.38 -3.76
CA PRO A 54 24.77 -9.63 -4.91
C PRO A 54 24.44 -10.94 -5.65
N ALA A 55 24.00 -11.98 -4.94
CA ALA A 55 23.58 -13.26 -5.51
C ALA A 55 22.33 -13.15 -6.42
N GLN A 56 21.57 -12.08 -6.30
CA GLN A 56 20.38 -11.83 -7.12
C GLN A 56 20.68 -11.02 -8.41
N ALA A 57 21.94 -10.63 -8.63
CA ALA A 57 22.33 -9.80 -9.78
C ALA A 57 21.92 -10.44 -11.13
N GLY A 58 22.08 -11.76 -11.28
CA GLY A 58 21.67 -12.47 -12.50
C GLY A 58 20.14 -12.41 -12.74
N LEU A 59 19.34 -12.54 -11.67
CA LEU A 59 17.87 -12.39 -11.76
C LEU A 59 17.47 -10.95 -12.09
N ALA A 60 18.16 -9.97 -11.48
CA ALA A 60 17.94 -8.56 -11.75
C ALA A 60 18.22 -8.24 -13.24
N ALA A 61 19.35 -8.70 -13.78
CA ALA A 61 19.70 -8.53 -15.19
C ALA A 61 18.67 -9.20 -16.12
N ALA A 62 18.30 -10.44 -15.83
CA ALA A 62 17.30 -11.18 -16.64
C ALA A 62 15.90 -10.55 -16.60
N SER A 63 15.58 -9.78 -15.56
CA SER A 63 14.29 -9.08 -15.44
C SER A 63 14.16 -7.91 -16.41
N GLY A 64 15.27 -7.27 -16.80
CA GLY A 64 15.33 -6.03 -17.55
C GLY A 64 14.82 -4.80 -16.78
N CYS A 65 14.41 -4.97 -15.51
CA CYS A 65 13.89 -3.90 -14.68
C CYS A 65 15.01 -2.98 -14.18
N ALA A 66 14.66 -1.72 -13.88
CA ALA A 66 15.54 -0.84 -13.14
C ALA A 66 15.62 -1.34 -11.68
N VAL A 67 16.81 -1.28 -11.08
CA VAL A 67 17.04 -1.77 -9.71
C VAL A 67 17.71 -0.70 -8.85
N ALA A 68 17.32 -0.65 -7.56
CA ALA A 68 17.99 0.20 -6.59
C ALA A 68 19.30 -0.44 -6.15
N VAL A 69 20.38 0.35 -6.18
CA VAL A 69 21.70 -0.04 -5.67
C VAL A 69 22.11 0.91 -4.56
N SER A 70 22.71 0.38 -3.50
CA SER A 70 23.20 1.14 -2.35
C SER A 70 24.52 0.64 -1.82
N THR A 71 25.10 -0.41 -2.43
CA THR A 71 26.36 -1.00 -2.00
C THR A 71 27.26 -1.28 -3.19
N ARG A 72 28.56 -1.24 -2.94
CA ARG A 72 29.60 -1.55 -3.92
C ARG A 72 29.51 -2.99 -4.40
N GLU A 73 29.26 -3.91 -3.49
CA GLU A 73 29.20 -5.35 -3.78
C GLU A 73 28.08 -5.69 -4.76
N LEU A 74 26.92 -5.05 -4.62
CA LEU A 74 25.81 -5.22 -5.56
C LEU A 74 26.15 -4.58 -6.92
N ALA A 75 26.74 -3.39 -6.93
CA ALA A 75 27.18 -2.73 -8.16
C ALA A 75 28.18 -3.60 -8.92
N GLU A 76 29.19 -4.18 -8.23
CA GLU A 76 30.18 -5.09 -8.82
C GLU A 76 29.54 -6.39 -9.35
N ALA A 77 28.54 -6.91 -8.66
CA ALA A 77 27.82 -8.10 -9.13
C ALA A 77 27.03 -7.82 -10.41
N LEU A 78 26.34 -6.67 -10.48
CA LEU A 78 25.61 -6.24 -11.66
C LEU A 78 26.52 -5.86 -12.83
N ALA A 79 27.70 -5.31 -12.54
CA ALA A 79 28.68 -4.93 -13.57
C ALA A 79 29.16 -6.12 -14.43
N ARG A 80 29.04 -7.35 -13.92
CA ARG A 80 29.36 -8.60 -14.64
C ARG A 80 28.24 -9.11 -15.54
N SER A 81 27.12 -8.40 -15.60
CA SER A 81 25.99 -8.78 -16.48
C SER A 81 26.32 -8.59 -17.94
N GLU A 82 25.84 -9.49 -18.80
CA GLU A 82 25.95 -9.37 -20.26
C GLU A 82 25.03 -8.30 -20.84
N THR A 83 23.93 -7.99 -20.13
CA THR A 83 22.98 -6.95 -20.49
C THR A 83 23.12 -5.76 -19.54
N GLN A 84 23.04 -4.55 -20.09
CA GLN A 84 23.17 -3.32 -19.32
C GLN A 84 21.94 -3.13 -18.40
N VAL A 85 22.14 -3.28 -17.08
CA VAL A 85 21.09 -3.12 -16.06
C VAL A 85 20.90 -1.64 -15.74
N PRO A 86 19.67 -1.09 -15.85
CA PRO A 86 19.40 0.27 -15.39
C PRO A 86 19.45 0.35 -13.87
N VAL A 87 20.29 1.19 -13.30
CA VAL A 87 20.50 1.34 -11.87
C VAL A 87 19.96 2.68 -11.39
N HIS A 88 19.24 2.67 -10.28
CA HIS A 88 18.93 3.84 -9.49
C HIS A 88 19.74 3.82 -8.20
N LEU A 89 20.77 4.65 -8.12
CA LEU A 89 21.62 4.78 -6.95
C LEU A 89 20.82 5.39 -5.79
N LYS A 90 20.79 4.70 -4.66
CA LYS A 90 20.14 5.20 -3.45
C LYS A 90 21.15 5.78 -2.48
N ILE A 91 20.93 7.04 -2.08
CA ILE A 91 21.71 7.76 -1.08
C ILE A 91 20.91 7.83 0.23
N ASP A 92 21.52 7.48 1.35
CA ASP A 92 20.92 7.69 2.67
C ASP A 92 21.23 9.09 3.18
N THR A 93 20.25 9.96 3.16
CA THR A 93 20.36 11.34 3.65
C THR A 93 19.73 11.51 5.04
N GLY A 94 19.44 10.41 5.75
CA GLY A 94 18.92 10.45 7.12
C GLY A 94 17.66 9.60 7.34
N MET A 95 17.32 8.69 6.43
CA MET A 95 16.28 7.68 6.67
C MET A 95 16.80 6.51 7.53
N GLY A 96 18.12 6.17 7.42
CA GLY A 96 18.77 5.17 8.25
C GLY A 96 18.33 3.72 7.99
N ARG A 97 17.79 3.43 6.81
CA ARG A 97 17.26 2.09 6.50
C ARG A 97 18.13 1.32 5.51
N PHE A 98 18.44 1.91 4.37
CA PHE A 98 19.41 1.47 3.37
C PHE A 98 19.70 2.63 2.40
N GLY A 99 20.84 2.59 1.74
CA GLY A 99 21.41 3.66 0.92
C GLY A 99 22.90 3.73 1.17
N CYS A 100 23.70 4.14 0.19
CA CYS A 100 25.10 4.45 0.43
C CYS A 100 25.22 5.75 1.23
N ALA A 101 26.35 5.94 1.91
CA ALA A 101 26.66 7.20 2.55
C ALA A 101 26.84 8.32 1.50
N PRO A 102 26.50 9.59 1.82
CA PRO A 102 26.65 10.71 0.90
C PRO A 102 28.09 10.90 0.40
N GLU A 103 29.09 10.58 1.21
CA GLU A 103 30.51 10.66 0.88
C GLU A 103 30.94 9.58 -0.14
N ASP A 104 30.30 8.41 -0.14
CA ASP A 104 30.63 7.30 -1.02
C ASP A 104 29.86 7.38 -2.37
N ALA A 105 28.78 8.14 -2.41
CA ALA A 105 27.87 8.18 -3.55
C ALA A 105 28.52 8.61 -4.87
N PRO A 106 29.42 9.63 -4.92
CA PRO A 106 30.08 10.03 -6.18
C PRO A 106 30.91 8.88 -6.79
N ALA A 107 31.73 8.20 -5.97
CA ALA A 107 32.57 7.11 -6.45
C ALA A 107 31.71 5.90 -6.90
N LEU A 108 30.62 5.62 -6.19
CA LEU A 108 29.70 4.54 -6.55
C LEU A 108 28.91 4.88 -7.83
N ALA A 109 28.51 6.14 -8.01
CA ALA A 109 27.85 6.62 -9.23
C ALA A 109 28.75 6.45 -10.44
N GLN A 110 30.03 6.85 -10.33
CA GLN A 110 31.02 6.68 -11.38
C GLN A 110 31.24 5.20 -11.72
N GLN A 111 31.44 4.35 -10.69
CA GLN A 111 31.60 2.90 -10.89
C GLN A 111 30.41 2.29 -11.64
N ILE A 112 29.16 2.67 -11.31
CA ILE A 112 27.96 2.17 -11.97
C ILE A 112 27.92 2.62 -13.43
N ASP A 113 28.24 3.89 -13.74
CA ASP A 113 28.13 4.44 -15.07
C ASP A 113 29.23 3.94 -16.02
N GLU A 114 30.45 3.76 -15.51
CA GLU A 114 31.61 3.26 -16.29
C GLU A 114 31.59 1.74 -16.51
N SER A 115 30.78 1.00 -15.75
CA SER A 115 30.72 -0.46 -15.87
C SER A 115 29.85 -0.89 -17.06
N PRO A 116 30.33 -1.77 -17.95
CA PRO A 116 29.59 -2.15 -19.16
C PRO A 116 28.28 -2.87 -18.87
N GLY A 117 28.16 -3.59 -17.75
CA GLY A 117 26.95 -4.30 -17.32
C GLY A 117 25.91 -3.44 -16.61
N THR A 118 26.19 -2.16 -16.38
CA THR A 118 25.27 -1.25 -15.67
C THR A 118 25.17 0.11 -16.35
N ARG A 119 24.10 0.84 -16.06
CA ARG A 119 23.87 2.21 -16.49
C ARG A 119 23.23 2.99 -15.32
N LEU A 120 23.78 4.16 -14.98
CA LEU A 120 23.16 5.02 -13.97
C LEU A 120 21.92 5.70 -14.56
N ALA A 121 20.75 5.09 -14.32
CA ALA A 121 19.47 5.56 -14.83
C ALA A 121 18.79 6.57 -13.91
N GLY A 122 19.18 6.61 -12.64
CA GLY A 122 18.64 7.57 -11.69
C GLY A 122 19.35 7.59 -10.36
N THR A 123 19.05 8.61 -9.57
CA THR A 123 19.61 8.80 -8.21
C THR A 123 18.50 9.26 -7.28
N TRP A 124 18.42 8.70 -6.07
CA TRP A 124 17.32 8.98 -5.18
C TRP A 124 17.61 8.88 -3.70
N THR A 125 16.79 9.55 -2.93
CA THR A 125 16.72 9.43 -1.47
C THR A 125 15.28 9.20 -1.01
N HIS A 126 15.05 9.07 0.29
CA HIS A 126 13.72 8.94 0.88
C HIS A 126 13.60 9.74 2.16
N PHE A 127 12.60 10.61 2.23
CA PHE A 127 12.35 11.43 3.40
C PHE A 127 11.78 10.61 4.55
N ALA A 128 12.37 10.79 5.72
CA ALA A 128 11.97 10.08 6.94
C ALA A 128 10.76 10.70 7.63
N LYS A 129 10.59 12.03 7.52
CA LYS A 129 9.63 12.82 8.30
C LYS A 129 8.89 13.85 7.47
N ALA A 130 8.58 13.54 6.20
CA ALA A 130 7.96 14.51 5.29
C ALA A 130 6.61 15.05 5.81
N GLU A 131 5.87 14.28 6.62
CA GLU A 131 4.60 14.70 7.19
C GLU A 131 4.76 15.55 8.46
N SER A 132 5.83 15.36 9.24
CA SER A 132 5.89 15.80 10.63
C SER A 132 7.01 16.77 10.97
N ASP A 133 8.05 16.88 10.10
CA ASP A 133 9.21 17.74 10.35
C ASP A 133 9.76 18.32 9.05
N ALA A 134 9.27 19.50 8.67
CA ALA A 134 9.68 20.19 7.45
C ALA A 134 11.18 20.57 7.47
N ALA A 135 11.74 20.92 8.63
CA ALA A 135 13.15 21.29 8.75
C ALA A 135 14.07 20.08 8.54
N ALA A 136 13.73 18.92 9.13
CA ALA A 136 14.47 17.69 8.89
C ALA A 136 14.36 17.24 7.42
N THR A 137 13.19 17.36 6.83
CA THR A 137 12.97 17.05 5.43
C THR A 137 13.79 17.90 4.48
N ARG A 138 13.85 19.22 4.76
CA ARG A 138 14.70 20.17 4.02
C ARG A 138 16.18 19.80 4.14
N ARG A 139 16.68 19.52 5.35
CA ARG A 139 18.08 19.07 5.54
C ARG A 139 18.39 17.81 4.73
N GLN A 140 17.51 16.81 4.72
CA GLN A 140 17.69 15.61 3.89
C GLN A 140 17.77 15.96 2.40
N PHE A 141 16.94 16.88 1.94
CA PHE A 141 16.92 17.32 0.55
C PHE A 141 18.21 18.09 0.18
N GLU A 142 18.68 18.99 1.04
CA GLU A 142 19.93 19.75 0.85
C GLU A 142 21.15 18.82 0.78
N VAL A 143 21.24 17.85 1.69
CA VAL A 143 22.27 16.81 1.65
C VAL A 143 22.21 16.01 0.34
N PHE A 144 21.01 15.68 -0.14
CA PHE A 144 20.84 14.98 -1.41
C PHE A 144 21.37 15.81 -2.59
N LEU A 145 20.97 17.08 -2.68
CA LEU A 145 21.43 17.98 -3.76
C LEU A 145 22.93 18.21 -3.74
N ASP A 146 23.50 18.48 -2.56
CA ASP A 146 24.94 18.64 -2.38
C ASP A 146 25.70 17.39 -2.82
N THR A 147 25.23 16.22 -2.42
CA THR A 147 25.84 14.94 -2.82
C THR A 147 25.81 14.75 -4.33
N VAL A 148 24.65 14.95 -4.96
CA VAL A 148 24.48 14.79 -6.42
C VAL A 148 25.31 15.82 -7.19
N SER A 149 25.50 17.04 -6.65
CA SER A 149 26.33 18.08 -7.31
C SER A 149 27.81 17.71 -7.44
N ARG A 150 28.27 16.73 -6.67
CA ARG A 150 29.65 16.20 -6.70
C ARG A 150 29.85 15.03 -7.69
N PHE A 151 28.78 14.62 -8.39
CA PHE A 151 28.92 13.57 -9.42
C PHE A 151 29.61 14.11 -10.66
N GLU A 152 30.59 13.36 -11.17
CA GLU A 152 31.27 13.62 -12.44
C GLU A 152 30.53 12.98 -13.64
N VAL A 153 29.52 12.15 -13.35
CA VAL A 153 28.64 11.50 -14.32
C VAL A 153 27.19 12.01 -14.18
N SER A 154 26.38 11.75 -15.19
CA SER A 154 24.95 12.11 -15.13
C SER A 154 24.26 11.38 -13.99
N PRO A 155 23.54 12.06 -13.08
CA PRO A 155 22.80 11.40 -12.01
C PRO A 155 21.54 10.65 -12.49
N GLY A 156 21.22 10.73 -13.79
CA GLY A 156 19.96 10.24 -14.34
C GLY A 156 18.74 10.95 -13.71
N ILE A 157 17.63 10.24 -13.59
CA ILE A 157 16.38 10.76 -13.02
C ILE A 157 16.55 10.94 -11.50
N ARG A 158 16.44 12.17 -11.01
CA ARG A 158 16.54 12.47 -9.57
C ARG A 158 15.15 12.44 -8.93
N HIS A 159 14.98 11.71 -7.85
CA HIS A 159 13.69 11.61 -7.17
C HIS A 159 13.83 11.45 -5.65
N ALA A 160 13.17 12.33 -4.87
CA ALA A 160 13.22 12.34 -3.41
C ALA A 160 11.85 12.10 -2.77
N CYS A 161 10.81 12.76 -3.27
CA CYS A 161 9.49 12.81 -2.65
C CYS A 161 8.75 11.47 -2.67
N ASN A 162 8.25 11.05 -1.50
CA ASN A 162 7.13 10.12 -1.33
C ASN A 162 5.79 10.89 -1.46
N SER A 163 4.64 10.27 -1.15
CA SER A 163 3.32 10.94 -1.20
C SER A 163 3.28 12.22 -0.37
N ALA A 164 3.76 12.16 0.88
CA ALA A 164 3.79 13.32 1.76
C ALA A 164 4.76 14.41 1.27
N GLY A 165 5.95 14.02 0.81
CA GLY A 165 6.91 14.94 0.21
C GLY A 165 6.34 15.65 -1.00
N ALA A 166 5.67 14.93 -1.90
CA ALA A 166 5.04 15.51 -3.07
C ALA A 166 3.91 16.51 -2.73
N ARG A 167 3.18 16.25 -1.65
CA ARG A 167 2.08 17.12 -1.19
C ARG A 167 2.57 18.35 -0.43
N LEU A 168 3.47 18.15 0.52
CA LEU A 168 3.85 19.19 1.50
C LEU A 168 5.09 19.98 1.09
N HIS A 169 5.89 19.42 0.20
CA HIS A 169 7.15 20.00 -0.29
C HIS A 169 7.25 19.88 -1.81
N PRO A 170 6.31 20.47 -2.58
CA PRO A 170 6.27 20.33 -4.05
C PRO A 170 7.57 20.81 -4.73
N ASP A 171 8.27 21.77 -4.13
CA ASP A 171 9.57 22.28 -4.62
C ASP A 171 10.69 21.22 -4.57
N PHE A 172 10.47 20.09 -3.86
CA PHE A 172 11.43 18.99 -3.77
C PHE A 172 11.13 17.84 -4.76
N ALA A 173 10.18 18.04 -5.67
CA ALA A 173 9.74 16.99 -6.61
C ALA A 173 10.85 16.51 -7.55
N LEU A 174 11.77 17.40 -7.95
CA LEU A 174 12.84 17.14 -8.91
C LEU A 174 12.30 16.61 -10.26
N ASP A 175 12.93 15.53 -10.78
CA ASP A 175 12.55 14.93 -12.06
C ASP A 175 11.39 13.94 -11.93
N GLY A 176 11.02 13.58 -10.68
CA GLY A 176 9.90 12.67 -10.44
C GLY A 176 9.56 12.47 -8.96
N VAL A 177 8.32 12.04 -8.73
CA VAL A 177 7.78 11.72 -7.40
C VAL A 177 7.37 10.24 -7.33
N ARG A 178 7.40 9.68 -6.13
CA ARG A 178 7.04 8.28 -5.87
C ARG A 178 5.77 8.20 -5.02
N CYS A 179 4.64 8.57 -5.62
CA CYS A 179 3.35 8.51 -4.94
C CYS A 179 3.00 7.05 -4.60
N GLY A 180 2.69 6.82 -3.35
CA GLY A 180 2.23 5.55 -2.79
C GLY A 180 0.82 5.70 -2.27
N ILE A 181 0.66 5.89 -0.97
CA ILE A 181 -0.64 5.92 -0.29
C ILE A 181 -1.65 6.88 -0.91
N SER A 182 -1.20 7.99 -1.45
CA SER A 182 -2.06 9.01 -2.07
C SER A 182 -2.78 8.54 -3.33
N ILE A 183 -2.19 7.65 -4.13
CA ILE A 183 -2.87 7.11 -5.33
C ILE A 183 -3.99 6.13 -4.98
N TYR A 184 -4.03 5.66 -3.74
CA TYR A 184 -5.10 4.83 -3.20
C TYR A 184 -6.19 5.65 -2.49
N GLY A 185 -6.09 6.98 -2.55
CA GLY A 185 -7.07 7.88 -1.99
C GLY A 185 -6.99 8.09 -0.50
N CYS A 186 -5.81 7.85 0.10
CA CYS A 186 -5.55 8.04 1.51
C CYS A 186 -4.52 9.16 1.74
N GLU A 187 -4.60 9.80 2.91
CA GLU A 187 -3.65 10.80 3.43
C GLU A 187 -3.42 12.02 2.51
N TRP A 188 -4.28 12.22 1.52
CA TRP A 188 -4.23 13.38 0.64
C TRP A 188 -5.63 14.00 0.51
N PRO A 189 -5.86 15.23 1.03
CA PRO A 189 -7.16 15.88 0.97
C PRO A 189 -7.69 16.00 -0.46
N GLY A 190 -8.98 15.72 -0.64
CA GLY A 190 -9.64 15.80 -1.95
C GLY A 190 -9.51 14.54 -2.81
N THR A 191 -8.71 13.56 -2.40
CA THR A 191 -8.72 12.24 -3.04
C THR A 191 -9.88 11.38 -2.54
N LYS A 192 -10.28 10.39 -3.35
CA LYS A 192 -11.32 9.43 -2.98
C LYS A 192 -10.69 8.07 -2.69
N PRO A 193 -11.06 7.40 -1.59
CA PRO A 193 -10.60 6.04 -1.33
C PRO A 193 -10.88 5.11 -2.51
N ALA A 194 -9.85 4.38 -2.95
CA ALA A 194 -9.95 3.44 -4.06
C ALA A 194 -10.53 2.08 -3.64
N LEU A 195 -10.65 1.81 -2.33
CA LEU A 195 -11.07 0.53 -1.77
C LEU A 195 -12.31 0.69 -0.90
N SER A 196 -13.23 -0.29 -1.02
CA SER A 196 -14.25 -0.59 -0.03
C SER A 196 -14.08 -2.02 0.46
N LEU A 197 -14.09 -2.22 1.78
CA LEU A 197 -14.08 -3.55 2.40
C LEU A 197 -15.45 -3.84 3.00
N ARG A 198 -16.06 -4.92 2.53
CA ARG A 198 -17.41 -5.32 2.93
C ARG A 198 -17.45 -6.79 3.32
N ALA A 199 -18.34 -7.13 4.25
CA ALA A 199 -18.59 -8.51 4.66
C ALA A 199 -20.08 -8.71 4.93
N THR A 200 -20.50 -9.97 5.10
CA THR A 200 -21.93 -10.32 5.25
C THR A 200 -22.27 -10.58 6.72
N VAL A 201 -23.41 -10.08 7.16
CA VAL A 201 -24.06 -10.49 8.41
C VAL A 201 -24.56 -11.92 8.28
N THR A 202 -23.97 -12.86 9.02
CA THR A 202 -24.27 -14.28 8.92
C THR A 202 -25.12 -14.82 10.04
N HIS A 203 -25.22 -14.09 11.17
CA HIS A 203 -26.03 -14.49 12.30
C HIS A 203 -26.55 -13.27 13.05
N LEU A 204 -27.74 -13.40 13.63
CA LEU A 204 -28.38 -12.41 14.49
C LEU A 204 -28.95 -13.10 15.72
N LYS A 205 -28.79 -12.49 16.89
CA LYS A 205 -29.41 -12.93 18.13
C LYS A 205 -29.73 -11.75 19.02
N THR A 206 -30.71 -11.97 19.91
CA THR A 206 -30.95 -11.08 21.03
C THR A 206 -30.23 -11.66 22.25
N VAL A 207 -29.60 -10.81 23.05
CA VAL A 207 -28.95 -11.17 24.29
C VAL A 207 -29.56 -10.35 25.45
N GLU A 208 -29.78 -10.99 26.59
CA GLU A 208 -30.34 -10.33 27.75
C GLU A 208 -29.27 -9.55 28.51
N LYS A 209 -29.71 -8.58 29.31
CA LYS A 209 -28.85 -7.84 30.24
C LYS A 209 -27.95 -8.77 31.05
N GLY A 210 -26.66 -8.45 31.10
CA GLY A 210 -25.63 -9.22 31.77
C GLY A 210 -25.00 -10.34 30.97
N ALA A 211 -25.55 -10.71 29.79
CA ALA A 211 -24.94 -11.67 28.89
C ALA A 211 -23.63 -11.14 28.32
N THR A 212 -22.68 -12.03 28.03
CA THR A 212 -21.38 -11.68 27.47
C THR A 212 -21.23 -12.19 26.03
N VAL A 213 -20.38 -11.52 25.21
CA VAL A 213 -20.15 -11.90 23.83
C VAL A 213 -18.66 -12.06 23.56
N GLY A 214 -18.30 -13.15 22.88
CA GLY A 214 -16.96 -13.43 22.37
C GLY A 214 -15.96 -13.92 23.41
N TYR A 215 -14.74 -14.12 22.95
CA TYR A 215 -13.64 -14.61 23.79
C TYR A 215 -13.33 -13.63 24.93
N GLY A 216 -13.03 -14.20 26.10
CA GLY A 216 -12.67 -13.43 27.30
C GLY A 216 -13.81 -12.62 27.89
N SER A 217 -15.04 -12.73 27.38
CA SER A 217 -16.23 -12.01 27.86
C SER A 217 -15.99 -10.50 28.03
N LEU A 218 -15.24 -9.89 27.12
CA LEU A 218 -14.84 -8.47 27.17
C LEU A 218 -16.04 -7.52 27.09
N TRP A 219 -17.05 -7.90 26.37
CA TRP A 219 -18.27 -7.11 26.26
C TRP A 219 -19.40 -7.78 27.08
N ARG A 220 -20.12 -6.96 27.81
CA ARG A 220 -21.29 -7.39 28.59
C ARG A 220 -22.45 -6.48 28.25
N ALA A 221 -23.61 -7.07 27.95
CA ALA A 221 -24.83 -6.32 27.67
C ALA A 221 -25.33 -5.58 28.94
N GLU A 222 -25.46 -4.26 28.85
CA GLU A 222 -26.00 -3.40 29.91
C GLU A 222 -27.54 -3.42 29.95
N ALA A 223 -28.17 -3.73 28.83
CA ALA A 223 -29.58 -3.94 28.60
C ALA A 223 -29.77 -5.10 27.61
N THR A 224 -31.01 -5.48 27.30
CA THR A 224 -31.32 -6.37 26.18
C THR A 224 -30.77 -5.76 24.91
N ALA A 225 -29.92 -6.49 24.17
CA ALA A 225 -29.22 -6.01 22.99
C ALA A 225 -29.40 -6.97 21.81
N ARG A 226 -29.38 -6.41 20.61
CA ARG A 226 -29.37 -7.18 19.35
C ARG A 226 -27.95 -7.26 18.80
N VAL A 227 -27.43 -8.46 18.67
CA VAL A 227 -26.05 -8.72 18.25
C VAL A 227 -26.02 -9.36 16.88
N ALA A 228 -25.21 -8.79 15.98
CA ALA A 228 -24.91 -9.35 14.65
C ALA A 228 -23.52 -9.98 14.63
N THR A 229 -23.38 -11.13 13.98
CA THR A 229 -22.09 -11.73 13.62
C THR A 229 -21.82 -11.49 12.15
N VAL A 230 -20.64 -11.00 11.83
CA VAL A 230 -20.19 -10.68 10.47
C VAL A 230 -19.04 -11.61 10.09
N ALA A 231 -19.10 -12.20 8.90
CA ALA A 231 -18.14 -13.18 8.39
C ALA A 231 -16.85 -12.53 7.89
N ILE A 232 -16.08 -11.99 8.80
CA ILE A 232 -14.72 -11.45 8.55
C ILE A 232 -13.98 -11.38 9.90
N GLY A 233 -12.71 -11.72 9.91
CA GLY A 233 -11.93 -11.74 11.13
C GLY A 233 -10.44 -11.41 10.90
N TYR A 234 -9.58 -11.76 11.87
CA TYR A 234 -8.17 -11.40 11.76
C TYR A 234 -7.42 -12.19 10.66
N ALA A 235 -7.91 -13.34 10.23
CA ALA A 235 -7.36 -14.05 9.08
C ALA A 235 -7.64 -13.36 7.74
N ASP A 236 -8.56 -12.39 7.73
CA ASP A 236 -8.92 -11.56 6.58
C ASP A 236 -8.25 -10.19 6.62
N GLY A 237 -7.57 -9.85 7.73
CA GLY A 237 -6.91 -8.56 7.90
C GLY A 237 -7.56 -7.62 8.93
N VAL A 238 -8.61 -8.05 9.64
CA VAL A 238 -9.19 -7.25 10.73
C VAL A 238 -8.30 -7.33 11.97
N SER A 239 -7.65 -6.24 12.35
CA SER A 239 -6.75 -6.22 13.50
C SER A 239 -7.43 -6.65 14.80
N ARG A 240 -6.78 -7.53 15.57
CA ARG A 240 -7.24 -7.88 16.93
C ARG A 240 -7.22 -6.70 17.90
N ALA A 241 -6.40 -5.68 17.63
CA ALA A 241 -6.37 -4.45 18.43
C ALA A 241 -7.70 -3.68 18.38
N ARG A 242 -8.57 -3.98 17.42
CA ARG A 242 -9.94 -3.43 17.33
C ARG A 242 -10.94 -4.06 18.30
N ALA A 243 -10.53 -4.99 19.14
CA ALA A 243 -11.44 -5.63 20.10
C ALA A 243 -12.19 -4.58 20.95
N GLY A 244 -13.52 -4.51 20.78
CA GLY A 244 -14.37 -3.53 21.45
C GLY A 244 -14.12 -2.07 21.02
N THR A 245 -13.54 -1.84 19.84
CA THR A 245 -13.21 -0.49 19.37
C THR A 245 -13.60 -0.28 17.91
N GLY A 246 -14.22 0.87 17.66
CA GLY A 246 -14.64 1.29 16.32
C GLY A 246 -15.93 0.66 15.87
N ASP A 247 -16.35 1.04 14.67
CA ASP A 247 -17.65 0.72 14.10
C ASP A 247 -17.51 -0.02 12.77
N LEU A 248 -18.63 -0.58 12.31
CA LEU A 248 -18.92 -0.92 10.92
C LEU A 248 -20.19 -0.19 10.49
N LEU A 249 -20.38 0.00 9.20
CA LEU A 249 -21.64 0.51 8.69
C LEU A 249 -22.54 -0.66 8.32
N VAL A 250 -23.78 -0.61 8.81
CA VAL A 250 -24.84 -1.56 8.46
C VAL A 250 -26.09 -0.74 8.17
N ARG A 251 -26.66 -0.90 6.96
CA ARG A 251 -27.86 -0.17 6.54
C ARG A 251 -27.73 1.36 6.70
N GLY A 252 -26.56 1.90 6.37
CA GLY A 252 -26.24 3.32 6.44
C GLY A 252 -26.06 3.90 7.85
N ARG A 253 -25.86 3.05 8.87
CA ARG A 253 -25.65 3.46 10.26
C ARG A 253 -24.41 2.80 10.86
N ARG A 254 -23.78 3.48 11.79
CA ARG A 254 -22.65 2.95 12.58
C ARG A 254 -23.14 1.93 13.57
N ALA A 255 -22.52 0.75 13.59
CA ALA A 255 -22.75 -0.33 14.53
C ALA A 255 -21.43 -0.66 15.22
N PRO A 256 -21.33 -0.49 16.57
CA PRO A 256 -20.11 -0.73 17.31
C PRO A 256 -19.62 -2.18 17.21
N LEU A 257 -18.31 -2.36 17.01
CA LEU A 257 -17.65 -3.65 17.15
C LEU A 257 -17.55 -3.99 18.65
N ILE A 258 -18.15 -5.10 19.04
CA ILE A 258 -18.19 -5.57 20.42
C ILE A 258 -17.41 -6.88 20.60
N GLY A 259 -16.84 -7.06 21.79
CA GLY A 259 -16.08 -8.26 22.13
C GLY A 259 -14.75 -8.37 21.36
N MET A 260 -14.17 -9.57 21.38
CA MET A 260 -12.90 -9.86 20.71
C MET A 260 -13.09 -10.12 19.20
N VAL A 261 -12.15 -9.64 18.40
CA VAL A 261 -12.03 -10.07 16.99
C VAL A 261 -11.58 -11.53 16.97
N SER A 262 -12.37 -12.39 16.32
CA SER A 262 -12.07 -13.81 16.11
C SER A 262 -11.34 -14.03 14.79
N MET A 263 -10.92 -15.27 14.51
CA MET A 263 -10.20 -15.61 13.28
C MET A 263 -11.02 -15.29 12.02
N ASP A 264 -12.31 -15.68 12.03
CA ASP A 264 -13.19 -15.69 10.85
C ASP A 264 -14.47 -14.85 11.08
N ALA A 265 -14.62 -14.22 12.24
CA ALA A 265 -15.84 -13.48 12.58
C ALA A 265 -15.57 -12.34 13.55
N ILE A 266 -16.38 -11.29 13.41
CA ILE A 266 -16.53 -10.21 14.39
C ILE A 266 -17.99 -10.07 14.79
N THR A 267 -18.24 -9.42 15.93
CA THR A 267 -19.59 -9.16 16.44
C THR A 267 -19.85 -7.67 16.58
N LEU A 268 -21.06 -7.27 16.25
CA LEU A 268 -21.53 -5.87 16.32
C LEU A 268 -22.74 -5.77 17.23
N ASP A 269 -22.85 -4.69 17.95
CA ASP A 269 -24.10 -4.27 18.55
C ASP A 269 -24.93 -3.52 17.49
N VAL A 270 -26.07 -4.11 17.12
CA VAL A 270 -26.98 -3.54 16.12
C VAL A 270 -28.32 -3.16 16.75
N THR A 271 -28.36 -2.94 18.05
CA THR A 271 -29.58 -2.59 18.80
C THR A 271 -30.23 -1.32 18.20
N ASP A 272 -29.41 -0.32 17.90
CA ASP A 272 -29.86 0.97 17.35
C ASP A 272 -29.90 1.00 15.82
N VAL A 273 -29.70 -0.14 15.15
CA VAL A 273 -29.79 -0.26 13.70
C VAL A 273 -31.08 -1.01 13.33
N PRO A 274 -32.14 -0.33 12.93
CA PRO A 274 -33.43 -0.97 12.67
C PRO A 274 -33.39 -1.86 11.43
N GLY A 275 -34.08 -3.00 11.52
CA GLY A 275 -34.33 -3.85 10.38
C GLY A 275 -33.15 -4.68 9.87
N VAL A 276 -32.04 -4.79 10.64
CA VAL A 276 -30.88 -5.62 10.25
C VAL A 276 -31.33 -7.08 10.07
N GLN A 277 -30.88 -7.70 9.00
CA GLN A 277 -31.19 -9.10 8.62
C GLN A 277 -29.91 -9.88 8.31
N ILE A 278 -30.00 -11.21 8.40
CA ILE A 278 -28.97 -12.11 7.86
C ILE A 278 -28.90 -11.89 6.34
N GLY A 279 -27.69 -11.76 5.80
CA GLY A 279 -27.44 -11.40 4.41
C GLY A 279 -27.17 -9.91 4.19
N ASP A 280 -27.44 -9.04 5.16
CA ASP A 280 -27.09 -7.62 5.06
C ASP A 280 -25.56 -7.44 4.93
N THR A 281 -25.18 -6.38 4.24
CA THR A 281 -23.77 -5.97 4.11
C THR A 281 -23.35 -5.15 5.32
N ALA A 282 -22.23 -5.52 5.91
CA ALA A 282 -21.47 -4.70 6.86
C ALA A 282 -20.23 -4.12 6.16
N THR A 283 -20.09 -2.79 6.15
CA THR A 283 -18.98 -2.09 5.52
C THR A 283 -17.94 -1.71 6.56
N LEU A 284 -16.72 -2.25 6.41
CA LEU A 284 -15.58 -2.01 7.30
C LEU A 284 -14.76 -0.79 6.87
N ILE A 285 -14.63 -0.60 5.54
CA ILE A 285 -14.00 0.54 4.90
C ILE A 285 -14.89 0.91 3.71
N GLY A 286 -15.19 2.19 3.56
CA GLY A 286 -16.01 2.69 2.45
C GLY A 286 -17.28 3.36 2.91
N GLN A 287 -18.17 3.61 1.95
CA GLN A 287 -19.43 4.31 2.15
C GLN A 287 -20.61 3.34 2.22
N ASP A 288 -21.55 3.63 3.11
CA ASP A 288 -22.90 3.04 3.16
C ASP A 288 -23.91 4.12 3.54
N GLY A 289 -24.87 4.39 2.66
CA GLY A 289 -25.79 5.54 2.82
C GLY A 289 -25.04 6.86 2.86
N GLY A 290 -25.29 7.65 3.90
CA GLY A 290 -24.62 8.94 4.15
C GLY A 290 -23.32 8.85 4.96
N GLU A 291 -23.01 7.67 5.49
CA GLU A 291 -21.85 7.44 6.37
C GLU A 291 -20.65 6.89 5.61
N VAL A 292 -19.45 7.20 6.11
CA VAL A 292 -18.18 6.72 5.57
C VAL A 292 -17.28 6.26 6.70
N ILE A 293 -16.59 5.15 6.51
CA ILE A 293 -15.45 4.71 7.33
C ILE A 293 -14.21 4.68 6.44
N THR A 294 -13.18 5.44 6.80
CA THR A 294 -11.92 5.52 6.04
C THR A 294 -10.87 4.55 6.56
N ALA A 295 -9.84 4.27 5.76
CA ALA A 295 -8.71 3.46 6.21
C ALA A 295 -7.94 4.14 7.36
N GLU A 296 -7.88 5.47 7.39
CA GLU A 296 -7.27 6.25 8.47
C GLU A 296 -8.07 6.10 9.79
N GLU A 297 -9.40 6.09 9.72
CA GLU A 297 -10.26 5.89 10.88
C GLU A 297 -10.06 4.47 11.45
N VAL A 298 -10.02 3.45 10.58
CA VAL A 298 -9.70 2.07 10.96
C VAL A 298 -8.30 1.96 11.55
N ALA A 299 -7.33 2.67 11.00
CA ALA A 299 -5.95 2.72 11.51
C ALA A 299 -5.90 3.31 12.93
N GLY A 300 -6.64 4.38 13.17
CA GLY A 300 -6.78 4.98 14.51
C GLY A 300 -7.31 3.99 15.54
N TRP A 301 -8.37 3.26 15.22
CA TRP A 301 -8.92 2.21 16.11
C TRP A 301 -7.97 1.04 16.33
N SER A 302 -7.14 0.75 15.32
CA SER A 302 -6.16 -0.33 15.36
C SER A 302 -4.80 0.08 15.94
N LYS A 303 -4.63 1.37 16.30
CA LYS A 303 -3.36 1.98 16.75
C LYS A 303 -2.21 1.76 15.78
N THR A 304 -2.48 1.96 14.49
CA THR A 304 -1.53 1.79 13.38
C THR A 304 -1.73 2.88 12.32
N ILE A 305 -1.27 2.64 11.09
CA ILE A 305 -1.36 3.54 9.94
C ILE A 305 -2.19 2.93 8.82
N SER A 306 -2.77 3.76 7.96
CA SER A 306 -3.59 3.35 6.79
C SER A 306 -2.87 2.36 5.88
N TYR A 307 -1.55 2.47 5.73
CA TYR A 307 -0.71 1.54 4.98
C TYR A 307 -0.83 0.10 5.48
N GLU A 308 -0.73 -0.11 6.80
CA GLU A 308 -0.83 -1.45 7.38
C GLU A 308 -2.26 -1.99 7.25
N VAL A 309 -3.27 -1.16 7.48
CA VAL A 309 -4.68 -1.55 7.30
C VAL A 309 -4.92 -2.09 5.89
N LEU A 310 -4.46 -1.37 4.87
CA LEU A 310 -4.68 -1.76 3.47
C LEU A 310 -3.87 -3.01 3.08
N THR A 311 -2.61 -3.09 3.51
CA THR A 311 -1.71 -4.20 3.14
C THR A 311 -1.97 -5.48 3.93
N SER A 312 -2.69 -5.40 5.06
CA SER A 312 -3.04 -6.57 5.87
C SER A 312 -4.19 -7.39 5.29
N LEU A 313 -4.91 -6.88 4.28
CA LEU A 313 -6.04 -7.60 3.68
C LEU A 313 -5.60 -8.94 3.09
N GLY A 314 -6.09 -10.03 3.69
CA GLY A 314 -5.71 -11.39 3.39
C GLY A 314 -6.13 -11.85 1.98
N GLN A 315 -5.54 -12.95 1.52
CA GLN A 315 -5.85 -13.53 0.20
C GLN A 315 -7.25 -14.13 0.12
N ARG A 316 -7.89 -14.43 1.26
CA ARG A 316 -9.28 -14.93 1.32
C ARG A 316 -10.31 -13.87 0.93
N VAL A 317 -9.96 -12.58 1.06
CA VAL A 317 -10.83 -11.48 0.67
C VAL A 317 -10.83 -11.35 -0.84
N GLU A 318 -11.96 -11.63 -1.48
CA GLU A 318 -12.13 -11.48 -2.93
C GLU A 318 -11.97 -10.00 -3.34
N ARG A 319 -11.16 -9.72 -4.37
CA ARG A 319 -11.02 -8.38 -4.96
C ARG A 319 -11.88 -8.30 -6.19
N ARG A 320 -12.83 -7.37 -6.18
CA ARG A 320 -13.69 -7.03 -7.31
C ARG A 320 -13.33 -5.64 -7.81
N PHE A 321 -13.00 -5.54 -9.09
CA PHE A 321 -12.58 -4.29 -9.70
C PHE A 321 -13.74 -3.68 -10.47
N THR A 322 -14.01 -2.38 -10.24
CA THR A 322 -14.99 -1.59 -11.00
C THR A 322 -14.22 -0.66 -11.91
N SER A 323 -14.56 -0.63 -13.21
CA SER A 323 -13.95 0.34 -14.13
C SER A 323 -14.48 1.74 -13.82
N PRO A 324 -13.62 2.74 -13.63
CA PRO A 324 -14.06 4.13 -13.45
C PRO A 324 -14.72 4.73 -14.69
N LEU A 325 -14.52 4.15 -15.87
CA LEU A 325 -15.00 4.63 -17.16
C LEU A 325 -16.32 3.98 -17.62
N ALA A 326 -16.83 2.97 -16.92
CA ALA A 326 -18.15 2.41 -17.18
C ALA A 326 -19.19 3.08 -16.29
N GLY A 327 -19.62 4.27 -16.64
CA GLY A 327 -20.89 4.82 -16.16
C GLY A 327 -22.02 3.86 -16.50
N GLY A 328 -22.45 3.05 -15.53
CA GLY A 328 -23.68 2.29 -15.56
C GLY A 328 -23.68 1.04 -16.46
N ARG A 329 -23.28 -0.09 -15.87
CA ARG A 329 -23.98 -1.38 -15.91
C ARG A 329 -23.21 -2.37 -15.04
N ALA A 330 -23.78 -2.74 -13.91
CA ALA A 330 -23.35 -3.92 -13.18
C ALA A 330 -23.54 -5.12 -14.11
N SER A 331 -22.44 -5.81 -14.44
CA SER A 331 -22.53 -7.08 -15.15
C SER A 331 -23.06 -8.13 -14.18
N ALA A 332 -24.25 -8.60 -14.44
CA ALA A 332 -24.88 -9.72 -13.76
C ALA A 332 -23.99 -10.99 -13.92
N ALA A 333 -23.80 -11.66 -12.80
CA ALA A 333 -23.13 -12.94 -12.75
C ALA A 333 -23.79 -13.93 -13.70
N HIS A 334 -23.00 -14.59 -14.54
CA HIS A 334 -23.43 -15.74 -15.32
C HIS A 334 -23.66 -16.93 -14.36
N GLY A 335 -24.93 -17.21 -14.09
CA GLY A 335 -25.38 -18.55 -13.73
C GLY A 335 -25.41 -19.38 -14.98
N GLY A 336 -24.41 -20.20 -15.20
CA GLY A 336 -24.43 -21.26 -16.22
C GLY A 336 -25.07 -22.50 -15.64
N GLY A 337 -26.36 -22.72 -15.90
CA GLY A 337 -26.97 -24.03 -15.82
C GLY A 337 -26.50 -24.85 -17.01
N GLY A 338 -25.86 -25.98 -16.74
CA GLY A 338 -25.62 -27.00 -17.73
C GLY A 338 -26.80 -27.98 -17.76
N GLU A 339 -27.31 -28.25 -18.92
CA GLU A 339 -28.02 -29.50 -19.27
C GLU A 339 -27.33 -30.09 -20.49
N GLY A 340 -27.07 -31.40 -20.40
CA GLY A 340 -26.54 -32.21 -21.49
C GLY A 340 -25.70 -33.36 -20.98
#